data_f8f14f4f0eaefce2aa8e62664bbb0460
#
_entry.id   f8f14f4f0eaefce2aa8e62664bbb0460
#
_cell.length_a   1.000
_cell.length_b   1.000
_cell.length_c   1.000
_cell.angle_alpha   90.00
_cell.angle_beta   90.00
_cell.angle_gamma   90.00
#
_symmetry.space_group_name_H-M   'P 1'
#
loop_
_entity.id
_entity.type
_entity.pdbx_description
1 polymer ?
#
loop_
_entity_poly.entity_id
_entity_poly.type
_entity_poly.pdbx_seq_one_letter_code
_entity_poly.pdbx_strand_id
1 'polypeptide(L)'
;MKLCVFPNDPLQAYYDKGEIKDRYYNPGNFFDEVHFITLTDQDIESSKIQKIVGEAKMVIHSVGKINIKNKKKHLKEIIELCKEINPDVIRVFNPLIEGWLGANCAKELKKPFLVSLHTQYDYNRKLIKKQNLKKFLALKYTEKFI
;
A
#
# COMPACT_ATOMS: atom_id res chain seq x y z
N MET A 1 3.72 -19.37 -1.03
CA MET A 1 4.10 -18.14 -0.29
C MET A 1 3.02 -17.08 -0.44
N LYS A 2 2.84 -16.24 0.60
CA LYS A 2 1.83 -15.17 0.61
C LYS A 2 2.49 -13.80 0.64
N LEU A 3 2.06 -12.89 -0.22
CA LEU A 3 2.47 -11.50 -0.23
C LEU A 3 1.33 -10.61 0.27
N CYS A 4 1.60 -9.73 1.23
CA CYS A 4 0.69 -8.66 1.61
C CYS A 4 1.20 -7.33 1.04
N VAL A 5 0.35 -6.62 0.30
CA VAL A 5 0.68 -5.37 -0.40
C VAL A 5 -0.16 -4.22 0.11
N PHE A 6 0.48 -3.11 0.46
CA PHE A 6 -0.17 -1.82 0.62
C PHE A 6 0.14 -0.97 -0.61
N PRO A 7 -0.77 -0.88 -1.59
CA PRO A 7 -0.55 -0.10 -2.79
C PRO A 7 -0.62 1.40 -2.50
N ASN A 8 -0.03 2.22 -3.38
CA ASN A 8 -0.03 3.67 -3.23
C ASN A 8 -1.41 4.31 -3.45
N ASP A 9 -2.18 3.74 -4.36
CA ASP A 9 -3.53 4.18 -4.73
C ASP A 9 -4.49 2.99 -4.64
N PRO A 10 -5.81 3.21 -4.57
CA PRO A 10 -6.79 2.16 -4.78
C PRO A 10 -6.57 1.44 -6.12
N LEU A 11 -6.81 0.14 -6.16
CA LEU A 11 -6.59 -0.66 -7.38
C LEU A 11 -7.53 -0.23 -8.52
N GLN A 12 -8.71 0.29 -8.19
CA GLN A 12 -9.62 0.91 -9.17
C GLN A 12 -8.91 2.03 -9.95
N ALA A 13 -8.06 2.84 -9.29
CA ALA A 13 -7.35 3.93 -9.96
C ALA A 13 -6.33 3.42 -11.00
N TYR A 14 -5.70 2.26 -10.78
CA TYR A 14 -4.82 1.64 -11.79
C TYR A 14 -5.62 1.15 -12.99
N TYR A 15 -6.80 0.58 -12.74
CA TYR A 15 -7.70 0.15 -13.81
C TYR A 15 -8.18 1.32 -14.67
N ASP A 16 -8.64 2.39 -14.05
CA ASP A 16 -9.17 3.58 -14.74
C ASP A 16 -8.09 4.29 -15.58
N LYS A 17 -6.84 4.25 -15.14
CA LYS A 17 -5.67 4.78 -15.88
C LYS A 17 -5.15 3.84 -16.97
N GLY A 18 -5.65 2.61 -17.07
CA GLY A 18 -5.11 1.59 -17.98
C GLY A 18 -3.72 1.08 -17.56
N GLU A 19 -3.31 1.28 -16.32
CA GLU A 19 -1.99 0.89 -15.79
C GLU A 19 -1.96 -0.57 -15.29
N ILE A 20 -2.74 -1.44 -15.93
CA ILE A 20 -2.82 -2.86 -15.57
C ILE A 20 -1.72 -3.64 -16.31
N LYS A 21 -0.58 -3.81 -15.66
CA LYS A 21 0.58 -4.54 -16.18
C LYS A 21 0.56 -6.00 -15.72
N ASP A 22 0.85 -6.91 -16.64
CA ASP A 22 0.94 -8.33 -16.31
C ASP A 22 1.99 -8.60 -15.21
N ARG A 23 1.60 -9.38 -14.21
CA ARG A 23 2.45 -9.81 -13.08
C ARG A 23 3.20 -8.69 -12.34
N TYR A 24 2.67 -7.45 -12.37
CA TYR A 24 3.35 -6.30 -11.77
C TYR A 24 3.70 -6.49 -10.28
N TYR A 25 2.82 -7.16 -9.53
CA TYR A 25 3.03 -7.44 -8.11
C TYR A 25 3.65 -8.82 -7.85
N ASN A 26 3.69 -9.69 -8.85
CA ASN A 26 4.21 -11.06 -8.75
C ASN A 26 5.02 -11.46 -10.01
N PRO A 27 6.10 -10.76 -10.34
CA PRO A 27 6.79 -10.87 -11.64
C PRO A 27 7.34 -12.26 -11.95
N GLY A 28 7.68 -13.05 -10.96
CA GLY A 28 8.21 -14.41 -11.13
C GLY A 28 7.23 -15.51 -10.74
N ASN A 29 5.95 -15.21 -10.51
CA ASN A 29 4.98 -16.14 -9.92
C ASN A 29 5.48 -16.78 -8.61
N PHE A 30 6.26 -16.02 -7.80
CA PHE A 30 6.82 -16.52 -6.54
C PHE A 30 5.78 -16.73 -5.45
N PHE A 31 4.69 -15.97 -5.52
CA PHE A 31 3.64 -16.00 -4.53
C PHE A 31 2.43 -16.75 -5.05
N ASP A 32 1.87 -17.61 -4.22
CA ASP A 32 0.64 -18.37 -4.50
C ASP A 32 -0.61 -17.54 -4.18
N GLU A 33 -0.47 -16.62 -3.22
CA GLU A 33 -1.51 -15.68 -2.82
C GLU A 33 -0.94 -14.26 -2.70
N VAL A 34 -1.68 -13.27 -3.18
CA VAL A 34 -1.38 -11.85 -3.05
C VAL A 34 -2.59 -11.13 -2.44
N HIS A 35 -2.40 -10.58 -1.27
CA HIS A 35 -3.40 -9.82 -0.53
C HIS A 35 -3.10 -8.34 -0.63
N PHE A 36 -4.06 -7.55 -1.10
CA PHE A 36 -3.98 -6.10 -1.13
C PHE A 36 -4.77 -5.51 0.03
N ILE A 37 -4.15 -4.62 0.81
CA ILE A 37 -4.82 -3.81 1.82
C ILE A 37 -4.91 -2.39 1.28
N THR A 38 -6.10 -1.98 0.86
CA THR A 38 -6.34 -0.67 0.24
C THR A 38 -7.07 0.27 1.20
N LEU A 39 -6.61 1.53 1.27
CA LEU A 39 -7.10 2.53 2.20
C LEU A 39 -8.33 3.27 1.63
N THR A 40 -9.33 2.50 1.22
CA THR A 40 -10.58 2.98 0.63
C THR A 40 -11.77 2.21 1.18
N ASP A 41 -12.96 2.78 1.10
CA ASP A 41 -14.20 2.13 1.57
C ASP A 41 -14.61 0.95 0.68
N GLN A 42 -14.28 1.04 -0.61
CA GLN A 42 -14.55 0.00 -1.62
C GLN A 42 -13.51 0.08 -2.72
N ASP A 43 -13.11 -1.04 -3.28
CA ASP A 43 -12.17 -1.14 -4.40
C ASP A 43 -12.74 -2.04 -5.51
N ILE A 44 -12.00 -2.18 -6.59
CA ILE A 44 -12.38 -2.97 -7.76
C ILE A 44 -12.46 -4.47 -7.43
N GLU A 45 -13.27 -5.20 -8.17
CA GLU A 45 -13.29 -6.67 -8.11
C GLU A 45 -11.98 -7.25 -8.65
N SER A 46 -11.43 -8.23 -7.94
CA SER A 46 -10.16 -8.88 -8.29
C SER A 46 -10.16 -9.46 -9.72
N SER A 47 -11.30 -9.99 -10.17
CA SER A 47 -11.47 -10.57 -11.51
C SER A 47 -11.09 -9.61 -12.65
N LYS A 48 -11.34 -8.30 -12.48
CA LYS A 48 -11.06 -7.26 -13.50
C LYS A 48 -9.59 -6.95 -13.65
N ILE A 49 -8.78 -7.24 -12.63
CA ILE A 49 -7.37 -6.90 -12.59
C ILE A 49 -6.46 -8.08 -12.24
N GLN A 50 -6.99 -9.31 -12.25
CA GLN A 50 -6.27 -10.55 -11.87
C GLN A 50 -4.86 -10.64 -12.48
N LYS A 51 -4.68 -10.17 -13.71
CA LYS A 51 -3.39 -10.26 -14.41
C LYS A 51 -2.23 -9.56 -13.70
N ILE A 52 -2.49 -8.59 -12.80
CA ILE A 52 -1.41 -7.89 -12.06
C ILE A 52 -0.66 -8.79 -11.08
N VAL A 53 -1.24 -9.94 -10.73
CA VAL A 53 -0.64 -10.96 -9.86
C VAL A 53 -0.36 -12.27 -10.60
N GLY A 54 -0.71 -12.36 -11.89
CA GLY A 54 -0.56 -13.58 -12.68
C GLY A 54 -1.50 -14.68 -12.19
N GLU A 55 -0.94 -15.87 -11.90
CA GLU A 55 -1.69 -17.06 -11.49
C GLU A 55 -2.00 -17.09 -9.99
N ALA A 56 -1.41 -16.19 -9.20
CA ALA A 56 -1.64 -16.14 -7.76
C ALA A 56 -3.12 -15.84 -7.42
N LYS A 57 -3.62 -16.44 -6.36
CA LYS A 57 -4.91 -16.06 -5.78
C LYS A 57 -4.84 -14.62 -5.31
N MET A 58 -5.73 -13.78 -5.82
CA MET A 58 -5.82 -12.36 -5.48
C MET A 58 -6.96 -12.11 -4.49
N VAL A 59 -6.64 -11.41 -3.41
CA VAL A 59 -7.64 -10.97 -2.42
C VAL A 59 -7.46 -9.48 -2.15
N ILE A 60 -8.55 -8.72 -2.15
CA ILE A 60 -8.54 -7.28 -1.89
C ILE A 60 -9.30 -7.01 -0.60
N HIS A 61 -8.65 -6.32 0.34
CA HIS A 61 -9.20 -5.90 1.62
C HIS A 61 -9.32 -4.37 1.61
N SER A 62 -10.54 -3.86 1.49
CA SER A 62 -10.84 -2.44 1.61
C SER A 62 -11.09 -2.09 3.07
N VAL A 63 -10.17 -1.35 3.70
CA VAL A 63 -10.17 -1.09 5.15
C VAL A 63 -10.66 0.31 5.53
N GLY A 64 -11.30 1.00 4.58
CA GLY A 64 -11.78 2.36 4.79
C GLY A 64 -10.69 3.43 4.62
N LYS A 65 -11.10 4.68 4.64
CA LYS A 65 -10.22 5.83 4.46
C LYS A 65 -9.39 6.10 5.70
N ILE A 66 -8.09 5.83 5.62
CA ILE A 66 -7.14 6.06 6.70
C ILE A 66 -6.27 7.27 6.36
N ASN A 67 -6.10 8.15 7.34
CA ASN A 67 -5.28 9.35 7.26
C ASN A 67 -4.47 9.54 8.54
N ILE A 68 -3.66 10.60 8.61
CA ILE A 68 -2.79 10.88 9.77
C ILE A 68 -3.56 10.96 11.09
N LYS A 69 -4.79 11.49 11.07
CA LYS A 69 -5.58 11.74 12.28
C LYS A 69 -6.16 10.44 12.86
N ASN A 70 -6.57 9.50 12.00
CA ASN A 70 -7.25 8.26 12.41
C ASN A 70 -6.37 7.00 12.33
N LYS A 71 -5.16 7.08 11.79
CA LYS A 71 -4.29 5.92 11.56
C LYS A 71 -4.06 5.04 12.79
N LYS A 72 -3.91 5.65 13.98
CA LYS A 72 -3.69 4.90 15.24
C LYS A 72 -4.92 4.10 15.65
N LYS A 73 -6.13 4.63 15.38
CA LYS A 73 -7.39 3.94 15.67
C LYS A 73 -7.51 2.65 14.84
N HIS A 74 -7.14 2.71 13.57
CA HIS A 74 -7.24 1.57 12.65
C HIS A 74 -6.06 0.60 12.71
N LEU A 75 -4.95 0.99 13.34
CA LEU A 75 -3.73 0.17 13.36
C LEU A 75 -3.97 -1.25 13.92
N LYS A 76 -4.72 -1.35 15.00
CA LYS A 76 -5.01 -2.65 15.64
C LYS A 76 -5.78 -3.57 14.70
N GLU A 77 -6.82 -3.05 14.04
CA GLU A 77 -7.65 -3.80 13.08
C GLU A 77 -6.82 -4.31 11.91
N ILE A 78 -5.90 -3.46 11.38
CA ILE A 78 -5.02 -3.84 10.27
C ILE A 78 -3.98 -4.87 10.69
N ILE A 79 -3.44 -4.77 11.90
CA ILE A 79 -2.52 -5.80 12.45
C ILE A 79 -3.25 -7.13 12.57
N GLU A 80 -4.48 -7.16 13.10
CA GLU A 80 -5.26 -8.40 13.21
C GLU A 80 -5.55 -8.99 11.81
N LEU A 81 -5.94 -8.17 10.85
CA LEU A 81 -6.11 -8.61 9.47
C LEU A 81 -4.80 -9.20 8.90
N CYS A 82 -3.65 -8.55 9.13
CA CYS A 82 -2.36 -9.09 8.71
C CYS A 82 -2.01 -10.41 9.43
N LYS A 83 -2.42 -10.60 10.69
CA LYS A 83 -2.27 -11.89 11.40
C LYS A 83 -3.11 -12.99 10.76
N GLU A 84 -4.36 -12.69 10.40
CA GLU A 84 -5.25 -13.63 9.69
C GLU A 84 -4.69 -14.02 8.32
N ILE A 85 -4.17 -13.07 7.55
CA ILE A 85 -3.50 -13.32 6.27
C ILE A 85 -2.25 -14.17 6.48
N ASN A 86 -1.50 -13.92 7.54
CA ASN A 86 -0.19 -14.51 7.85
C ASN A 86 0.77 -14.50 6.64
N PRO A 87 1.13 -13.30 6.13
CA PRO A 87 1.95 -13.18 4.94
C PRO A 87 3.40 -13.61 5.22
N ASP A 88 4.11 -14.06 4.17
CA ASP A 88 5.55 -14.31 4.22
C ASP A 88 6.36 -13.03 4.05
N VAL A 89 5.80 -12.06 3.31
CA VAL A 89 6.41 -10.74 3.03
C VAL A 89 5.34 -9.67 3.05
N ILE A 90 5.66 -8.52 3.63
CA ILE A 90 4.85 -7.30 3.57
C ILE A 90 5.55 -6.28 2.69
N ARG A 91 4.88 -5.80 1.64
CA ARG A 91 5.40 -4.81 0.69
C ARG A 91 4.51 -3.57 0.65
N VAL A 92 5.12 -2.40 0.72
CA VAL A 92 4.41 -1.11 0.61
C VAL A 92 4.94 -0.30 -0.56
N PHE A 93 4.07 0.49 -1.20
CA PHE A 93 4.40 1.31 -2.36
C PHE A 93 4.47 2.81 -2.07
N ASN A 94 4.34 3.17 -0.80
CA ASN A 94 4.41 4.55 -0.33
C ASN A 94 5.03 4.56 1.08
N PRO A 95 6.02 5.40 1.37
CA PRO A 95 6.62 5.46 2.71
C PRO A 95 5.77 6.24 3.73
N LEU A 96 4.64 6.82 3.31
CA LEU A 96 3.77 7.63 4.17
C LEU A 96 2.85 6.75 5.04
N ILE A 97 1.54 6.85 4.89
CA ILE A 97 0.58 6.13 5.74
C ILE A 97 0.68 4.62 5.51
N GLU A 98 0.71 4.18 4.27
CA GLU A 98 0.87 2.78 3.87
C GLU A 98 2.19 2.21 4.42
N GLY A 99 3.27 2.99 4.31
CA GLY A 99 4.58 2.63 4.88
C GLY A 99 4.54 2.49 6.38
N TRP A 100 3.90 3.41 7.08
CA TRP A 100 3.75 3.36 8.53
C TRP A 100 2.91 2.16 8.98
N LEU A 101 1.78 1.89 8.31
CA LEU A 101 0.92 0.73 8.61
C LEU A 101 1.67 -0.58 8.35
N GLY A 102 2.26 -0.74 7.16
CA GLY A 102 2.99 -1.95 6.79
C GLY A 102 4.19 -2.23 7.68
N ALA A 103 4.94 -1.19 8.09
CA ALA A 103 6.07 -1.33 9.01
C ALA A 103 5.63 -1.80 10.41
N ASN A 104 4.51 -1.28 10.94
CA ASN A 104 3.97 -1.74 12.22
C ASN A 104 3.46 -3.19 12.12
N CYS A 105 2.79 -3.57 11.04
CA CYS A 105 2.39 -4.95 10.80
C CYS A 105 3.60 -5.88 10.72
N ALA A 106 4.62 -5.51 9.94
CA ALA A 106 5.82 -6.31 9.78
C ALA A 106 6.58 -6.51 11.10
N LYS A 107 6.68 -5.45 11.90
CA LYS A 107 7.30 -5.49 13.23
C LYS A 107 6.53 -6.43 14.16
N GLU A 108 5.20 -6.29 14.23
CA GLU A 108 4.36 -7.12 15.10
C GLU A 108 4.39 -8.60 14.71
N LEU A 109 4.33 -8.88 13.40
CA LEU A 109 4.35 -10.25 12.89
C LEU A 109 5.76 -10.82 12.72
N LYS A 110 6.81 -10.03 12.95
CA LYS A 110 8.23 -10.39 12.70
C LYS A 110 8.44 -10.91 11.26
N LYS A 111 7.84 -10.23 10.28
CA LYS A 111 7.91 -10.59 8.86
C LYS A 111 8.83 -9.65 8.09
N PRO A 112 9.45 -10.12 6.99
CA PRO A 112 10.19 -9.27 6.07
C PRO A 112 9.35 -8.10 5.57
N PHE A 113 9.97 -6.90 5.48
CA PHE A 113 9.32 -5.67 5.06
C PHE A 113 10.06 -5.04 3.90
N LEU A 114 9.35 -4.71 2.83
CA LEU A 114 9.89 -4.10 1.62
C LEU A 114 9.14 -2.80 1.30
N VAL A 115 9.89 -1.73 1.11
CA VAL A 115 9.36 -0.44 0.65
C VAL A 115 9.75 -0.22 -0.80
N SER A 116 8.77 -0.06 -1.68
CA SER A 116 8.97 0.34 -3.08
C SER A 116 8.79 1.84 -3.22
N LEU A 117 9.85 2.55 -3.57
CA LEU A 117 9.83 4.00 -3.78
C LEU A 117 9.75 4.28 -5.29
N HIS A 118 8.63 4.87 -5.72
CA HIS A 118 8.40 5.23 -7.13
C HIS A 118 8.72 6.68 -7.44
N THR A 119 9.11 7.47 -6.44
CA THR A 119 9.32 8.91 -6.56
C THR A 119 10.55 9.35 -5.78
N GLN A 120 11.31 10.29 -6.32
CA GLN A 120 12.34 10.99 -5.55
C GLN A 120 11.67 12.03 -4.65
N TYR A 121 11.31 11.62 -3.44
CA TYR A 121 10.56 12.45 -2.49
C TYR A 121 11.24 13.80 -2.21
N ASP A 122 12.56 13.83 -2.08
CA ASP A 122 13.33 15.07 -1.84
C ASP A 122 13.25 16.04 -3.00
N TYR A 123 13.31 15.54 -4.24
CA TYR A 123 13.18 16.36 -5.44
C TYR A 123 11.75 16.90 -5.57
N ASN A 124 10.76 16.05 -5.44
CA ASN A 124 9.35 16.42 -5.47
C ASN A 124 9.01 17.44 -4.38
N ARG A 125 9.55 17.28 -3.18
CA ARG A 125 9.36 18.22 -2.08
C ARG A 125 9.89 19.61 -2.42
N LYS A 126 11.06 19.71 -3.08
CA LYS A 126 11.62 20.99 -3.56
C LYS A 126 10.72 21.64 -4.62
N LEU A 127 10.19 20.86 -5.56
CA LEU A 127 9.26 21.34 -6.58
C LEU A 127 7.95 21.83 -5.96
N ILE A 128 7.34 21.03 -5.09
CA ILE A 128 6.10 21.38 -4.41
C ILE A 128 6.25 22.64 -3.57
N LYS A 129 7.40 22.84 -2.90
CA LYS A 129 7.69 24.07 -2.15
C LYS A 129 7.62 25.29 -3.04
N LYS A 130 8.15 25.21 -4.29
CA LYS A 130 8.11 26.31 -5.25
C LYS A 130 6.71 26.58 -5.81
N GLN A 131 5.91 25.54 -5.98
CA GLN A 131 4.61 25.62 -6.66
C GLN A 131 3.44 25.84 -5.69
N ASN A 132 3.46 25.22 -4.53
CA ASN A 132 2.36 25.25 -3.57
C ASN A 132 2.84 25.07 -2.13
N LEU A 133 3.02 26.20 -1.44
CA LEU A 133 3.50 26.23 -0.06
C LEU A 133 2.57 25.49 0.91
N LYS A 134 1.25 25.54 0.72
CA LYS A 134 0.28 24.84 1.58
C LYS A 134 0.46 23.32 1.45
N LYS A 135 0.61 22.81 0.22
CA LYS A 135 0.84 21.39 -0.03
C LYS A 135 2.19 20.94 0.54
N PHE A 136 3.23 21.77 0.44
CA PHE A 136 4.55 21.52 1.04
C PHE A 136 4.45 21.40 2.57
N LEU A 137 3.76 22.32 3.23
CA LEU A 137 3.58 22.31 4.69
C LEU A 137 2.78 21.07 5.13
N ALA A 138 1.74 20.70 4.39
CA ALA A 138 0.97 19.48 4.65
C ALA A 138 1.84 18.22 4.53
N LEU A 139 2.68 18.12 3.50
CA LEU A 139 3.64 17.01 3.35
C LEU A 139 4.64 16.96 4.51
N LYS A 140 5.24 18.10 4.86
CA LYS A 140 6.18 18.19 5.97
C LYS A 140 5.55 17.82 7.32
N TYR A 141 4.28 18.20 7.51
CA TYR A 141 3.50 17.78 8.67
C TYR A 141 3.29 16.26 8.66
N THR A 142 2.89 15.69 7.51
CA THR A 142 2.71 14.24 7.36
C THR A 142 3.99 13.47 7.70
N GLU A 143 5.13 13.88 7.13
CA GLU A 143 6.44 13.25 7.37
C GLU A 143 6.85 13.27 8.86
N LYS A 144 6.48 14.32 9.61
CA LYS A 144 6.78 14.43 11.04
C LYS A 144 5.99 13.44 11.90
N PHE A 145 4.82 13.00 11.46
CA PHE A 145 3.88 12.18 12.24
C PHE A 145 3.72 10.75 11.73
N ILE A 146 4.50 10.37 10.71
CA ILE A 146 4.67 9.02 10.22
C ILE A 146 6.00 8.44 10.67
#